data_06f6a4f233bfcf0652992b81d64c1df9
#
_entry.id   06f6a4f233bfcf0652992b81d64c1df9
#
_cell.length_a   1.000
_cell.length_b   1.000
_cell.length_c   1.000
_cell.angle_alpha   90.00
_cell.angle_beta   90.00
_cell.angle_gamma   90.00
#
_symmetry.space_group_name_H-M   'P 1'
#
loop_
_entity.id
_entity.type
_entity.pdbx_description
1 polymer ?
#
loop_
_entity_poly.entity_id
_entity_poly.type
_entity_poly.pdbx_seq_one_letter_code
_entity_poly.pdbx_strand_id
1 'polypeptide(L)'
;MSRHLKRFVSFAFAAADLLIEVGISGEISFAMGAAQTLTNRREDTLVGRNWLELFDAADHKPVQAMVAVLGPQGRCGPLTVRMATPKGSPERHAALSACRLAGHDEWLSCVLTTLPGEGEAERPLTTNLDDFVEATQAASEAGGGLTFLDAPGLIGLAQSNPVMCQTLVQRISVLLQSSSVGRNAAARLSETRFGIAHDGDGLNLRKGLADITEEGARIGIDLGIRAHHVDLGAGTLDQDEVLQAVRFAVNRFAAQGSKAKLPGSVSQTFEQMVSSALQRMSDFATVVREEKFDLSFQPIVELSNGSLHHFEVLARFADGSSPFEKVQFAEEIGVIEKFDFAVCTRAVSTMRSASCDGAFQPLRLAVNLSGRSLDNSLFIRLLLALLDENRDLAGKFSLEITESARLQDLVRAEKVIREIRQRGFAVYLDDFGAGAASIEYLQALTVNGVKIDGSYIKRIGTSRRDDVLLRGLVRLCGDLGVETVGEMVETTDQSDFLRNAGVTLAQGWLFGKPAPVPEWTSRTAGSPTPPRVRGRRQGAVESWG
;
A
#
# COMPACT_ATOMS: atom_id res chain seq x y z
N MET A 1 10.46 -17.12 52.63
CA MET A 1 9.93 -15.86 52.11
C MET A 1 8.43 -16.03 51.87
N SER A 2 7.56 -15.25 52.54
CA SER A 2 6.11 -15.41 52.47
C SER A 2 5.59 -15.17 51.05
N ARG A 3 4.51 -15.86 50.65
CA ARG A 3 3.89 -15.74 49.31
C ARG A 3 3.46 -14.29 48.99
N HIS A 4 3.16 -13.52 50.05
CA HIS A 4 2.83 -12.09 49.94
C HIS A 4 4.06 -11.23 49.63
N LEU A 5 5.22 -11.53 50.20
CA LEU A 5 6.45 -10.81 49.94
C LEU A 5 6.93 -11.03 48.49
N LYS A 6 6.82 -12.26 47.98
CA LYS A 6 7.12 -12.54 46.53
C LYS A 6 6.22 -11.77 45.59
N ARG A 7 4.92 -11.66 45.88
CA ARG A 7 3.98 -10.86 45.09
C ARG A 7 4.29 -9.37 45.16
N PHE A 8 4.60 -8.86 46.36
CA PHE A 8 4.95 -7.45 46.53
C PHE A 8 6.22 -7.09 45.75
N VAL A 9 7.24 -7.91 45.83
CA VAL A 9 8.48 -7.75 45.06
C VAL A 9 8.21 -7.80 43.58
N SER A 10 7.37 -8.72 43.08
CA SER A 10 7.00 -8.78 41.66
C SER A 10 6.24 -7.52 41.19
N PHE A 11 5.33 -6.97 42.00
CA PHE A 11 4.65 -5.73 41.69
C PHE A 11 5.58 -4.52 41.69
N ALA A 12 6.52 -4.47 42.62
CA ALA A 12 7.50 -3.40 42.67
C ALA A 12 8.41 -3.40 41.45
N PHE A 13 8.85 -4.58 40.96
CA PHE A 13 9.64 -4.70 39.73
C PHE A 13 8.84 -4.49 38.44
N ALA A 14 7.56 -4.76 38.46
CA ALA A 14 6.70 -4.45 37.32
C ALA A 14 6.47 -2.93 37.13
N ALA A 15 6.70 -2.14 38.19
CA ALA A 15 6.45 -0.70 38.21
C ALA A 15 7.73 0.16 38.17
N ALA A 16 8.92 -0.45 38.30
CA ALA A 16 10.16 0.30 38.43
C ALA A 16 11.38 -0.48 37.93
N ASP A 17 12.33 0.23 37.34
CA ASP A 17 13.61 -0.36 36.93
C ASP A 17 14.60 -0.42 38.11
N LEU A 18 14.57 0.55 39.03
CA LEU A 18 15.40 0.61 40.20
C LEU A 18 14.61 1.05 41.44
N LEU A 19 14.67 0.27 42.49
CA LEU A 19 14.11 0.54 43.82
C LEU A 19 15.24 0.91 44.76
N ILE A 20 15.11 2.01 45.49
CA ILE A 20 16.05 2.41 46.55
C ILE A 20 15.30 2.82 47.82
N GLU A 21 15.88 2.51 48.96
CA GLU A 21 15.48 3.09 50.24
C GLU A 21 16.57 4.06 50.73
N VAL A 22 16.14 5.24 51.14
CA VAL A 22 17.02 6.34 51.58
C VAL A 22 16.71 6.68 53.03
N GLY A 23 17.71 6.66 53.85
CA GLY A 23 17.61 7.09 55.25
C GLY A 23 17.52 8.61 55.44
N ILE A 24 17.26 9.07 56.68
CA ILE A 24 17.14 10.49 57.02
C ILE A 24 18.44 11.24 56.70
N SER A 25 19.59 10.59 56.77
CA SER A 25 20.90 11.16 56.40
C SER A 25 21.09 11.37 54.90
N GLY A 26 20.16 10.88 54.05
CA GLY A 26 20.29 10.88 52.59
C GLY A 26 21.14 9.71 52.08
N GLU A 27 21.51 8.74 52.90
CA GLU A 27 22.24 7.56 52.47
C GLU A 27 21.32 6.45 52.00
N ILE A 28 21.71 5.76 50.92
CA ILE A 28 20.99 4.61 50.38
C ILE A 28 21.24 3.42 51.32
N SER A 29 20.19 2.90 51.94
CA SER A 29 20.25 1.72 52.79
C SER A 29 19.97 0.43 52.04
N PHE A 30 19.23 0.54 50.93
CA PHE A 30 18.84 -0.58 50.08
C PHE A 30 18.74 -0.15 48.64
N ALA A 31 19.21 -1.00 47.70
CA ALA A 31 19.05 -0.84 46.28
C ALA A 31 18.78 -2.19 45.63
N MET A 32 17.83 -2.25 44.67
CA MET A 32 17.51 -3.46 43.93
C MET A 32 16.95 -3.10 42.55
N GLY A 33 17.43 -3.74 41.47
CA GLY A 33 16.95 -3.59 40.10
C GLY A 33 18.04 -3.26 39.09
N ALA A 34 17.71 -2.51 38.06
CA ALA A 34 18.59 -2.18 36.92
C ALA A 34 19.62 -1.06 37.25
N ALA A 35 20.29 -1.16 38.43
CA ALA A 35 21.26 -0.15 38.86
C ALA A 35 22.39 0.07 37.85
N GLN A 36 22.93 -1.00 37.26
CA GLN A 36 23.99 -0.90 36.26
C GLN A 36 23.55 -0.15 35.00
N THR A 37 22.33 -0.37 34.58
CA THR A 37 21.77 0.29 33.38
C THR A 37 21.52 1.77 33.61
N LEU A 38 20.98 2.13 34.78
CA LEU A 38 20.63 3.52 35.10
C LEU A 38 21.83 4.35 35.54
N THR A 39 22.74 3.79 36.35
CA THR A 39 23.78 4.54 37.04
C THR A 39 25.21 4.18 36.65
N ASN A 40 25.41 3.20 35.75
CA ASN A 40 26.70 2.55 35.45
C ASN A 40 27.39 1.94 36.69
N ARG A 41 26.66 1.66 37.78
CA ARG A 41 27.17 1.11 39.03
C ARG A 41 26.37 -0.14 39.42
N ARG A 42 27.01 -1.07 40.09
CA ARG A 42 26.32 -2.27 40.63
C ARG A 42 25.48 -1.90 41.86
N GLU A 43 24.41 -2.65 42.10
CA GLU A 43 23.48 -2.45 43.22
C GLU A 43 24.22 -2.38 44.59
N ASP A 44 25.16 -3.33 44.81
CA ASP A 44 25.97 -3.41 46.03
C ASP A 44 26.85 -2.16 46.26
N THR A 45 27.22 -1.45 45.22
CA THR A 45 28.05 -0.23 45.30
C THR A 45 27.24 1.05 45.50
N LEU A 46 25.91 0.98 45.43
CA LEU A 46 25.02 2.10 45.70
C LEU A 46 24.73 2.26 47.19
N VAL A 47 24.69 1.17 47.94
CA VAL A 47 24.42 1.18 49.40
C VAL A 47 25.52 1.94 50.14
N GLY A 48 25.13 2.79 51.09
CA GLY A 48 26.00 3.68 51.85
C GLY A 48 26.37 4.99 51.14
N ARG A 49 25.96 5.22 49.90
CA ARG A 49 26.18 6.48 49.20
C ARG A 49 25.04 7.44 49.38
N ASN A 50 25.36 8.72 49.22
CA ASN A 50 24.31 9.72 49.18
C ASN A 50 23.48 9.57 47.89
N TRP A 51 22.17 9.45 48.02
CA TRP A 51 21.25 9.19 46.92
C TRP A 51 21.22 10.30 45.87
N LEU A 52 21.57 11.56 46.25
CA LEU A 52 21.68 12.67 45.31
C LEU A 52 22.80 12.46 44.27
N GLU A 53 23.81 11.62 44.61
CA GLU A 53 24.88 11.27 43.66
C GLU A 53 24.37 10.48 42.44
N LEU A 54 23.14 9.97 42.48
CA LEU A 54 22.51 9.28 41.36
C LEU A 54 22.04 10.25 40.27
N PHE A 55 21.87 11.53 40.61
CA PHE A 55 21.28 12.55 39.75
C PHE A 55 22.32 13.60 39.33
N ASP A 56 22.08 14.22 38.16
CA ASP A 56 22.84 15.38 37.76
C ASP A 56 22.70 16.51 38.77
N ALA A 57 23.76 17.29 39.00
CA ALA A 57 23.81 18.37 39.99
C ALA A 57 22.70 19.43 39.79
N ALA A 58 22.25 19.65 38.55
CA ALA A 58 21.17 20.57 38.26
C ALA A 58 19.81 20.12 38.80
N ASP A 59 19.62 18.82 39.01
CA ASP A 59 18.36 18.22 39.47
C ASP A 59 18.33 17.97 41.00
N HIS A 60 19.44 18.23 41.71
CA HIS A 60 19.48 18.06 43.18
C HIS A 60 18.45 18.95 43.90
N LYS A 61 18.30 20.21 43.51
CA LYS A 61 17.31 21.14 44.12
C LYS A 61 15.85 20.69 43.84
N PRO A 62 15.45 20.37 42.61
CA PRO A 62 14.12 19.81 42.30
C PRO A 62 13.80 18.57 43.09
N VAL A 63 14.75 17.61 43.18
CA VAL A 63 14.60 16.36 43.92
C VAL A 63 14.40 16.60 45.40
N GLN A 64 15.21 17.46 46.02
CA GLN A 64 15.08 17.82 47.41
C GLN A 64 13.76 18.55 47.70
N ALA A 65 13.33 19.47 46.83
CA ALA A 65 12.07 20.17 46.97
C ALA A 65 10.86 19.21 46.87
N MET A 66 10.92 18.23 45.98
CA MET A 66 9.88 17.21 45.85
C MET A 66 9.72 16.39 47.15
N VAL A 67 10.84 16.02 47.79
CA VAL A 67 10.82 15.22 49.01
C VAL A 67 10.45 16.05 50.24
N ALA A 68 10.83 17.35 50.27
CA ALA A 68 10.53 18.24 51.39
C ALA A 68 9.03 18.49 51.62
N VAL A 69 8.19 18.35 50.58
CA VAL A 69 6.74 18.44 50.71
C VAL A 69 6.04 17.11 51.10
N LEU A 70 6.82 16.04 51.29
CA LEU A 70 6.30 14.72 51.59
C LEU A 70 5.95 14.61 53.08
N GLY A 71 4.67 14.62 53.41
CA GLY A 71 4.17 14.32 54.76
C GLY A 71 4.29 12.84 55.16
N PRO A 72 3.97 12.51 56.42
CA PRO A 72 3.82 11.11 56.83
C PRO A 72 2.83 10.36 55.97
N GLN A 73 3.16 9.16 55.50
CA GLN A 73 2.36 8.35 54.57
C GLN A 73 2.07 9.04 53.20
N GLY A 74 2.82 10.08 52.89
CA GLY A 74 2.70 10.79 51.63
C GLY A 74 3.37 10.08 50.46
N ARG A 75 2.92 10.41 49.25
CA ARG A 75 3.54 10.01 47.98
C ARG A 75 3.74 11.24 47.12
N CYS A 76 4.88 11.34 46.40
CA CYS A 76 5.18 12.40 45.45
C CYS A 76 5.83 11.85 44.18
N GLY A 77 5.81 12.64 43.13
CA GLY A 77 6.28 12.26 41.80
C GLY A 77 5.16 11.78 40.87
N PRO A 78 5.49 11.35 39.65
CA PRO A 78 6.85 11.26 39.10
C PRO A 78 7.47 12.63 38.80
N LEU A 79 8.75 12.78 39.11
CA LEU A 79 9.60 13.91 38.70
C LEU A 79 10.62 13.39 37.68
N THR A 80 10.70 14.01 36.51
CA THR A 80 11.74 13.69 35.53
C THR A 80 13.08 14.21 36.01
N VAL A 81 14.08 13.34 36.09
CA VAL A 81 15.44 13.64 36.56
C VAL A 81 16.48 13.12 35.59
N ARG A 82 17.58 13.83 35.45
CA ARG A 82 18.77 13.37 34.74
C ARG A 82 19.63 12.52 35.67
N MET A 83 20.04 11.38 35.18
CA MET A 83 20.94 10.49 35.92
C MET A 83 22.38 10.99 35.80
N ALA A 84 23.16 10.88 36.88
CA ALA A 84 24.57 11.20 36.85
C ALA A 84 25.33 10.21 35.96
N THR A 85 25.81 10.67 34.81
CA THR A 85 26.58 9.87 33.86
C THR A 85 28.02 10.37 33.75
N PRO A 86 29.02 9.50 33.46
CA PRO A 86 30.39 9.92 33.19
C PRO A 86 30.45 10.90 32.02
N LYS A 87 31.37 11.86 32.06
CA LYS A 87 31.58 12.81 30.96
C LYS A 87 31.83 12.08 29.64
N GLY A 88 31.01 12.40 28.62
CA GLY A 88 31.09 11.78 27.28
C GLY A 88 30.16 10.57 27.08
N SER A 89 29.42 10.17 28.12
CA SER A 89 28.34 9.19 27.97
C SER A 89 27.02 9.90 27.61
N PRO A 90 26.10 9.23 26.88
CA PRO A 90 24.78 9.80 26.58
C PRO A 90 24.01 10.13 27.87
N GLU A 91 23.29 11.25 27.86
CA GLU A 91 22.38 11.62 28.97
C GLU A 91 21.31 10.54 29.16
N ARG A 92 21.04 10.19 30.43
CA ARG A 92 19.98 9.26 30.80
C ARG A 92 18.97 9.97 31.68
N HIS A 93 17.71 9.78 31.39
CA HIS A 93 16.61 10.34 32.16
C HIS A 93 15.83 9.25 32.87
N ALA A 94 15.31 9.55 34.05
CA ALA A 94 14.44 8.65 34.79
C ALA A 94 13.26 9.42 35.41
N ALA A 95 12.14 8.74 35.59
CA ALA A 95 11.02 9.21 36.38
C ALA A 95 11.23 8.77 37.83
N LEU A 96 11.39 9.72 38.74
CA LEU A 96 11.55 9.49 40.18
C LEU A 96 10.20 9.67 40.87
N SER A 97 9.74 8.64 41.58
CA SER A 97 8.63 8.72 42.54
C SER A 97 9.12 8.31 43.91
N ALA A 98 8.60 8.96 44.97
CA ALA A 98 8.97 8.66 46.33
C ALA A 98 7.75 8.55 47.24
N CYS A 99 7.83 7.73 48.26
CA CYS A 99 6.80 7.59 49.29
C CYS A 99 7.39 7.31 50.68
N ARG A 100 6.65 7.67 51.73
CA ARG A 100 6.91 7.24 53.13
C ARG A 100 5.85 6.23 53.53
N LEU A 101 6.29 5.10 54.09
CA LEU A 101 5.38 4.07 54.55
C LEU A 101 5.02 4.30 56.02
N ALA A 102 3.79 3.98 56.40
CA ALA A 102 3.32 4.07 57.78
C ALA A 102 4.17 3.20 58.72
N GLY A 103 4.68 3.78 59.82
CA GLY A 103 5.54 3.10 60.77
C GLY A 103 7.00 2.96 60.35
N HIS A 104 7.39 3.56 59.25
CA HIS A 104 8.75 3.62 58.72
C HIS A 104 9.13 5.05 58.30
N ASP A 105 8.77 6.03 59.13
CA ASP A 105 8.95 7.47 58.81
C ASP A 105 10.44 7.89 58.68
N GLU A 106 11.34 7.03 59.14
CA GLU A 106 12.80 7.22 59.04
C GLU A 106 13.35 6.89 57.64
N TRP A 107 12.53 6.25 56.79
CA TRP A 107 12.95 5.81 55.47
C TRP A 107 12.09 6.40 54.35
N LEU A 108 12.76 6.73 53.27
CA LEU A 108 12.13 7.17 52.03
C LEU A 108 12.27 6.06 50.99
N SER A 109 11.17 5.46 50.58
CA SER A 109 11.15 4.48 49.48
C SER A 109 11.02 5.21 48.15
N CYS A 110 12.02 5.08 47.27
CA CYS A 110 12.10 5.71 45.98
C CYS A 110 12.05 4.67 44.86
N VAL A 111 11.36 5.02 43.80
CA VAL A 111 11.18 4.25 42.57
C VAL A 111 11.72 5.07 41.41
N LEU A 112 12.64 4.51 40.64
CA LEU A 112 13.14 5.10 39.41
C LEU A 112 12.73 4.21 38.23
N THR A 113 12.12 4.85 37.24
CA THR A 113 11.78 4.23 35.97
C THR A 113 12.56 4.95 34.87
N THR A 114 13.28 4.21 34.05
CA THR A 114 14.06 4.76 32.94
C THR A 114 13.14 5.54 31.99
N LEU A 115 13.51 6.79 31.72
CA LEU A 115 12.90 7.55 30.63
C LEU A 115 13.84 7.53 29.44
N PRO A 116 13.33 7.42 28.21
CA PRO A 116 14.16 7.58 27.03
C PRO A 116 14.79 8.97 27.04
N GLY A 117 16.09 9.08 26.74
CA GLY A 117 16.81 10.37 26.67
C GLY A 117 16.24 11.27 25.57
N GLU A 118 16.40 12.60 25.69
CA GLU A 118 15.90 13.58 24.69
C GLU A 118 16.47 13.38 23.26
N GLY A 119 17.46 12.52 23.07
CA GLY A 119 17.92 12.06 21.74
C GLY A 119 17.34 10.72 21.30
N GLU A 120 16.69 9.99 22.22
CA GLU A 120 15.92 8.77 22.00
C GLU A 120 14.43 8.97 22.33
N ALA A 121 13.97 10.23 22.33
CA ALA A 121 12.55 10.52 22.37
C ALA A 121 11.90 9.69 21.29
N GLU A 122 11.09 8.72 21.71
CA GLU A 122 10.26 7.84 20.92
C GLU A 122 9.80 8.56 19.67
N ARG A 123 10.50 8.35 18.56
CA ARG A 123 9.85 8.60 17.29
C ARG A 123 8.71 7.60 17.27
N PRO A 124 7.45 8.06 17.25
CA PRO A 124 6.35 7.12 17.11
C PRO A 124 6.69 6.24 15.90
N LEU A 125 6.36 4.95 15.97
CA LEU A 125 6.47 4.09 14.79
C LEU A 125 5.85 4.84 13.63
N THR A 126 6.55 4.87 12.49
CA THR A 126 5.97 5.54 11.33
C THR A 126 4.60 4.95 11.04
N THR A 127 3.64 5.80 10.78
CA THR A 127 2.33 5.42 10.24
C THR A 127 2.30 5.66 8.73
N ASN A 128 3.36 6.27 8.18
CA ASN A 128 3.55 6.44 6.75
C ASN A 128 4.16 5.15 6.18
N LEU A 129 3.39 4.47 5.36
CA LEU A 129 3.78 3.22 4.72
C LEU A 129 4.93 3.40 3.72
N ASP A 130 5.01 4.56 3.07
CA ASP A 130 6.08 4.86 2.11
C ASP A 130 7.44 4.97 2.83
N ASP A 131 7.50 5.66 3.97
CA ASP A 131 8.73 5.76 4.79
C ASP A 131 9.18 4.38 5.27
N PHE A 132 8.23 3.50 5.63
CA PHE A 132 8.54 2.13 6.03
C PHE A 132 9.10 1.31 4.87
N VAL A 133 8.51 1.44 3.68
CA VAL A 133 8.95 0.75 2.47
C VAL A 133 10.35 1.23 2.05
N GLU A 134 10.63 2.53 2.10
CA GLU A 134 11.98 3.07 1.84
C GLU A 134 13.01 2.52 2.84
N ALA A 135 12.65 2.46 4.13
CA ALA A 135 13.54 1.91 5.15
C ALA A 135 13.81 0.39 4.97
N THR A 136 12.92 -0.34 4.29
CA THR A 136 13.12 -1.77 3.97
C THR A 136 14.17 -1.99 2.88
N GLN A 137 14.45 -0.99 2.05
CA GLN A 137 15.47 -1.09 1.01
C GLN A 137 16.85 -1.36 1.62
N ALA A 138 17.20 -0.64 2.70
CA ALA A 138 18.48 -0.85 3.40
C ALA A 138 18.59 -2.28 4.00
N ALA A 139 17.47 -2.87 4.44
CA ALA A 139 17.45 -4.25 4.92
C ALA A 139 17.65 -5.25 3.78
N SER A 140 17.05 -5.02 2.62
CA SER A 140 17.23 -5.86 1.43
C SER A 140 18.68 -5.86 0.96
N GLU A 141 19.34 -4.69 0.93
CA GLU A 141 20.77 -4.57 0.58
C GLU A 141 21.70 -5.31 1.55
N ALA A 142 21.29 -5.41 2.82
CA ALA A 142 22.04 -6.13 3.86
C ALA A 142 21.74 -7.65 3.90
N GLY A 143 20.89 -8.17 3.00
CA GLY A 143 20.44 -9.57 3.04
C GLY A 143 19.57 -9.88 4.25
N GLY A 144 18.83 -8.89 4.73
CA GLY A 144 17.93 -9.00 5.87
C GLY A 144 16.52 -9.46 5.48
N GLY A 145 15.61 -9.40 6.45
CA GLY A 145 14.23 -9.83 6.29
C GLY A 145 13.21 -8.85 6.83
N LEU A 146 11.96 -9.09 6.50
CA LEU A 146 10.81 -8.41 7.05
C LEU A 146 10.09 -9.33 8.05
N THR A 147 9.68 -8.76 9.17
CA THR A 147 8.77 -9.46 10.09
C THR A 147 7.53 -8.61 10.33
N PHE A 148 6.38 -9.24 10.17
CA PHE A 148 5.09 -8.63 10.42
C PHE A 148 4.46 -9.23 11.66
N LEU A 149 3.86 -8.37 12.49
CA LEU A 149 3.22 -8.76 13.72
C LEU A 149 1.73 -8.47 13.66
N ASP A 150 0.93 -9.43 14.07
CA ASP A 150 -0.51 -9.25 14.32
C ASP A 150 -0.80 -9.55 15.79
N ALA A 151 -1.40 -8.59 16.50
CA ALA A 151 -1.71 -8.67 17.92
C ALA A 151 -3.22 -8.39 18.14
N PRO A 152 -4.11 -9.29 17.72
CA PRO A 152 -5.56 -9.07 17.74
C PRO A 152 -6.14 -8.82 19.14
N GLY A 153 -5.48 -9.29 20.19
CA GLY A 153 -5.87 -9.04 21.59
C GLY A 153 -5.85 -7.57 21.99
N LEU A 154 -5.11 -6.71 21.26
CA LEU A 154 -5.10 -5.26 21.51
C LEU A 154 -6.47 -4.61 21.32
N ILE A 155 -7.35 -5.13 20.43
CA ILE A 155 -8.69 -4.58 20.21
C ILE A 155 -9.54 -4.69 21.49
N GLY A 156 -9.60 -5.88 22.08
CA GLY A 156 -10.34 -6.11 23.31
C GLY A 156 -9.76 -5.34 24.50
N LEU A 157 -8.42 -5.22 24.53
CA LEU A 157 -7.72 -4.47 25.56
C LEU A 157 -7.98 -2.95 25.44
N ALA A 158 -8.01 -2.41 24.24
CA ALA A 158 -8.29 -0.99 24.00
C ALA A 158 -9.68 -0.60 24.52
N GLN A 159 -10.67 -1.51 24.43
CA GLN A 159 -12.01 -1.31 24.93
C GLN A 159 -12.12 -1.46 26.46
N SER A 160 -11.39 -2.42 27.05
CA SER A 160 -11.47 -2.75 28.47
C SER A 160 -10.50 -1.95 29.34
N ASN A 161 -9.29 -1.66 28.86
CA ASN A 161 -8.26 -0.91 29.57
C ASN A 161 -7.36 -0.12 28.59
N PRO A 162 -7.79 1.09 28.15
CA PRO A 162 -7.04 1.90 27.18
C PRO A 162 -5.62 2.25 27.62
N VAL A 163 -5.40 2.51 28.90
CA VAL A 163 -4.08 2.88 29.44
C VAL A 163 -3.10 1.70 29.31
N MET A 164 -3.54 0.50 29.68
CA MET A 164 -2.72 -0.70 29.53
C MET A 164 -2.45 -1.04 28.07
N CYS A 165 -3.46 -0.85 27.19
CA CYS A 165 -3.28 -1.02 25.75
C CYS A 165 -2.19 -0.09 25.21
N GLN A 166 -2.22 1.18 25.60
CA GLN A 166 -1.21 2.15 25.18
C GLN A 166 0.19 1.78 25.68
N THR A 167 0.31 1.31 26.93
CA THR A 167 1.58 0.85 27.49
C THR A 167 2.15 -0.34 26.72
N LEU A 168 1.32 -1.33 26.38
CA LEU A 168 1.77 -2.50 25.63
C LEU A 168 2.13 -2.14 24.18
N VAL A 169 1.36 -1.30 23.52
CA VAL A 169 1.68 -0.78 22.18
C VAL A 169 3.02 -0.05 22.21
N GLN A 170 3.28 0.74 23.23
CA GLN A 170 4.54 1.46 23.40
C GLN A 170 5.72 0.50 23.57
N ARG A 171 5.56 -0.55 24.38
CA ARG A 171 6.61 -1.59 24.56
C ARG A 171 6.88 -2.36 23.28
N ILE A 172 5.84 -2.74 22.52
CA ILE A 172 5.99 -3.33 21.20
C ILE A 172 6.77 -2.37 20.30
N SER A 173 6.42 -1.08 20.30
CA SER A 173 7.08 -0.07 19.47
C SER A 173 8.57 0.06 19.77
N VAL A 174 8.94 0.12 21.05
CA VAL A 174 10.36 0.20 21.48
C VAL A 174 11.13 -1.05 21.06
N LEU A 175 10.54 -2.24 21.26
CA LEU A 175 11.16 -3.50 20.84
C LEU A 175 11.41 -3.52 19.32
N LEU A 176 10.41 -3.12 18.54
CA LEU A 176 10.51 -3.10 17.07
C LEU A 176 11.56 -2.10 16.60
N GLN A 177 11.57 -0.89 17.15
CA GLN A 177 12.59 0.11 16.81
C GLN A 177 14.00 -0.35 17.16
N SER A 178 14.20 -0.91 18.36
CA SER A 178 15.53 -1.37 18.78
C SER A 178 16.05 -2.56 17.97
N SER A 179 15.14 -3.35 17.37
CA SER A 179 15.45 -4.51 16.54
C SER A 179 15.49 -4.20 15.04
N SER A 180 15.11 -2.98 14.61
CA SER A 180 15.03 -2.61 13.19
C SER A 180 16.36 -2.11 12.65
N VAL A 181 16.58 -2.28 11.34
CA VAL A 181 17.73 -1.72 10.61
C VAL A 181 17.71 -0.19 10.76
N GLY A 182 18.85 0.38 11.16
CA GLY A 182 18.99 1.82 11.36
C GLY A 182 18.08 2.42 12.44
N ARG A 183 17.36 1.59 13.22
CA ARG A 183 16.39 2.00 14.25
C ARG A 183 15.21 2.83 13.75
N ASN A 184 14.95 2.84 12.46
CA ASN A 184 13.85 3.58 11.80
C ASN A 184 13.01 2.71 10.87
N ALA A 185 13.38 1.45 10.68
CA ALA A 185 12.70 0.52 9.78
C ALA A 185 11.61 -0.29 10.51
N ALA A 186 10.79 0.39 11.33
CA ALA A 186 9.65 -0.21 12.00
C ALA A 186 8.42 0.70 11.88
N ALA A 187 7.24 0.11 11.61
CA ALA A 187 6.00 0.83 11.37
C ALA A 187 4.81 0.22 12.12
N ARG A 188 3.82 1.06 12.45
CA ARG A 188 2.50 0.64 12.86
C ARG A 188 1.56 0.67 11.66
N LEU A 189 1.19 -0.50 11.16
CA LEU A 189 0.40 -0.66 9.93
C LEU A 189 -1.11 -0.53 10.16
N SER A 190 -1.57 -0.86 11.39
CA SER A 190 -2.96 -0.68 11.83
C SER A 190 -3.03 -0.65 13.37
N GLU A 191 -4.23 -0.65 13.93
CA GLU A 191 -4.43 -0.69 15.40
C GLU A 191 -3.76 -1.90 16.06
N THR A 192 -3.69 -3.04 15.37
CA THR A 192 -3.16 -4.32 15.89
C THR A 192 -1.96 -4.85 15.12
N ARG A 193 -1.53 -4.17 14.06
CA ARG A 193 -0.53 -4.67 13.13
C ARG A 193 0.69 -3.79 13.05
N PHE A 194 1.85 -4.44 13.01
CA PHE A 194 3.14 -3.78 12.98
C PHE A 194 4.03 -4.45 11.94
N GLY A 195 4.97 -3.70 11.39
CA GLY A 195 6.00 -4.19 10.47
C GLY A 195 7.38 -3.77 10.94
N ILE A 196 8.38 -4.61 10.70
CA ILE A 196 9.78 -4.32 10.98
C ILE A 196 10.66 -4.93 9.88
N ALA A 197 11.62 -4.14 9.41
CA ALA A 197 12.73 -4.63 8.61
C ALA A 197 13.97 -4.79 9.50
N HIS A 198 14.62 -5.94 9.45
CA HIS A 198 15.77 -6.25 10.31
C HIS A 198 16.87 -6.98 9.53
N ASP A 199 18.09 -6.88 10.02
CA ASP A 199 19.23 -7.65 9.58
C ASP A 199 19.27 -9.00 10.33
N GLY A 200 19.66 -10.07 9.63
CA GLY A 200 19.77 -11.41 10.20
C GLY A 200 18.43 -12.11 10.49
N ASP A 201 18.47 -13.13 11.36
CA ASP A 201 17.38 -14.10 11.59
C ASP A 201 16.30 -13.65 12.60
N GLY A 202 16.34 -12.41 13.08
CA GLY A 202 15.34 -11.85 13.99
C GLY A 202 15.25 -12.54 15.37
N LEU A 203 16.28 -13.19 15.83
CA LEU A 203 16.31 -13.94 17.10
C LEU A 203 15.99 -13.05 18.31
N ASN A 204 16.53 -11.84 18.35
CA ASN A 204 16.29 -10.89 19.44
C ASN A 204 14.83 -10.41 19.46
N LEU A 205 14.24 -10.22 18.29
CA LEU A 205 12.83 -9.86 18.14
C LEU A 205 11.92 -10.97 18.69
N ARG A 206 12.18 -12.23 18.33
CA ARG A 206 11.37 -13.38 18.79
C ARG A 206 11.41 -13.51 20.32
N LYS A 207 12.59 -13.32 20.94
CA LYS A 207 12.73 -13.37 22.40
C LYS A 207 11.94 -12.23 23.06
N GLY A 208 12.09 -11.00 22.61
CA GLY A 208 11.37 -9.85 23.17
C GLY A 208 9.85 -9.97 23.02
N LEU A 209 9.35 -10.52 21.91
CA LEU A 209 7.93 -10.78 21.71
C LEU A 209 7.40 -11.88 22.65
N ALA A 210 8.19 -12.92 22.88
CA ALA A 210 7.84 -13.96 23.85
C ALA A 210 7.73 -13.38 25.26
N ASP A 211 8.66 -12.51 25.67
CA ASP A 211 8.65 -11.84 26.97
C ASP A 211 7.39 -10.96 27.14
N ILE A 212 7.01 -10.19 26.11
CA ILE A 212 5.78 -9.35 26.10
C ILE A 212 4.51 -10.24 26.20
N THR A 213 4.49 -11.35 25.47
CA THR A 213 3.34 -12.29 25.48
C THR A 213 3.20 -12.95 26.85
N GLU A 214 4.30 -13.41 27.45
CA GLU A 214 4.30 -14.03 28.78
C GLU A 214 3.87 -13.03 29.87
N GLU A 215 4.30 -11.79 29.77
CA GLU A 215 3.89 -10.73 30.68
C GLU A 215 2.40 -10.42 30.56
N GLY A 216 1.86 -10.31 29.32
CA GLY A 216 0.43 -10.18 29.08
C GLY A 216 -0.36 -11.32 29.73
N ALA A 217 0.08 -12.55 29.53
CA ALA A 217 -0.55 -13.74 30.12
C ALA A 217 -0.54 -13.73 31.65
N ARG A 218 0.54 -13.22 32.28
CA ARG A 218 0.63 -13.10 33.76
C ARG A 218 -0.40 -12.15 34.35
N ILE A 219 -0.84 -11.16 33.60
CA ILE A 219 -1.88 -10.19 34.00
C ILE A 219 -3.26 -10.55 33.44
N GLY A 220 -3.41 -11.76 32.86
CA GLY A 220 -4.68 -12.26 32.33
C GLY A 220 -5.06 -11.72 30.95
N ILE A 221 -4.11 -11.15 30.21
CA ILE A 221 -4.30 -10.62 28.87
C ILE A 221 -3.66 -11.55 27.85
N ASP A 222 -4.46 -12.12 26.96
CA ASP A 222 -3.96 -12.84 25.80
C ASP A 222 -3.88 -11.88 24.60
N LEU A 223 -2.67 -11.49 24.23
CA LEU A 223 -2.43 -10.62 23.09
C LEU A 223 -2.56 -11.34 21.75
N GLY A 224 -2.44 -12.68 21.75
CA GLY A 224 -2.51 -13.50 20.53
C GLY A 224 -1.46 -13.12 19.49
N ILE A 225 -0.26 -12.65 19.92
CA ILE A 225 0.78 -12.16 19.00
C ILE A 225 1.21 -13.26 18.04
N ARG A 226 1.15 -12.96 16.74
CA ARG A 226 1.64 -13.81 15.66
C ARG A 226 2.69 -13.03 14.89
N ALA A 227 3.87 -13.63 14.71
CA ALA A 227 4.95 -13.06 13.92
C ALA A 227 5.11 -13.85 12.63
N HIS A 228 5.20 -13.14 11.50
CA HIS A 228 5.40 -13.71 10.15
C HIS A 228 6.68 -13.11 9.59
N HIS A 229 7.64 -13.96 9.28
CA HIS A 229 8.93 -13.57 8.73
C HIS A 229 8.96 -13.80 7.22
N VAL A 230 9.54 -12.86 6.47
CA VAL A 230 9.73 -12.90 5.03
C VAL A 230 11.19 -12.60 4.74
N ASP A 231 11.87 -13.51 4.06
CA ASP A 231 13.24 -13.33 3.57
C ASP A 231 13.22 -12.52 2.26
N LEU A 232 13.99 -11.44 2.21
CA LEU A 232 14.11 -10.58 1.02
C LEU A 232 15.24 -11.01 0.08
N GLY A 233 16.06 -11.98 0.47
CA GLY A 233 17.32 -12.32 -0.20
C GLY A 233 17.25 -13.38 -1.30
N ALA A 234 16.09 -13.99 -1.57
CA ALA A 234 16.01 -15.15 -2.47
C ALA A 234 15.12 -14.88 -3.70
N GLY A 235 15.69 -14.36 -4.80
CA GLY A 235 14.90 -14.26 -6.03
C GLY A 235 15.64 -13.74 -7.26
N THR A 236 15.01 -13.90 -8.44
CA THR A 236 15.44 -13.38 -9.75
C THR A 236 14.99 -11.92 -9.98
N LEU A 237 14.31 -11.31 -8.99
CA LEU A 237 13.79 -9.96 -9.04
C LEU A 237 14.91 -8.95 -8.74
N ASP A 238 14.85 -7.79 -9.39
CA ASP A 238 15.69 -6.67 -9.03
C ASP A 238 15.18 -6.00 -7.72
N GLN A 239 16.00 -5.11 -7.14
CA GLN A 239 15.69 -4.48 -5.86
C GLN A 239 14.42 -3.63 -5.92
N ASP A 240 14.18 -2.93 -7.03
CA ASP A 240 12.98 -2.11 -7.21
C ASP A 240 11.73 -2.99 -7.29
N GLU A 241 11.83 -4.11 -7.96
CA GLU A 241 10.75 -5.09 -8.08
C GLU A 241 10.39 -5.71 -6.72
N VAL A 242 11.39 -6.07 -5.90
CA VAL A 242 11.16 -6.55 -4.53
C VAL A 242 10.46 -5.49 -3.68
N LEU A 243 10.93 -4.24 -3.75
CA LEU A 243 10.37 -3.12 -3.01
C LEU A 243 8.90 -2.87 -3.35
N GLN A 244 8.54 -2.94 -4.63
CA GLN A 244 7.17 -2.79 -5.12
C GLN A 244 6.26 -3.93 -4.65
N ALA A 245 6.74 -5.18 -4.67
CA ALA A 245 5.99 -6.32 -4.16
C ALA A 245 5.73 -6.21 -2.63
N VAL A 246 6.74 -5.74 -1.89
CA VAL A 246 6.61 -5.47 -0.46
C VAL A 246 5.59 -4.35 -0.21
N ARG A 247 5.66 -3.25 -0.96
CA ARG A 247 4.68 -2.13 -0.87
C ARG A 247 3.25 -2.62 -1.09
N PHE A 248 3.03 -3.41 -2.13
CA PHE A 248 1.73 -4.02 -2.41
C PHE A 248 1.24 -4.89 -1.24
N ALA A 249 2.09 -5.78 -0.73
CA ALA A 249 1.74 -6.69 0.34
C ALA A 249 1.44 -5.93 1.65
N VAL A 250 2.23 -4.91 1.98
CA VAL A 250 2.04 -4.05 3.16
C VAL A 250 0.72 -3.28 3.08
N ASN A 251 0.42 -2.66 1.94
CA ASN A 251 -0.84 -1.93 1.72
C ASN A 251 -2.05 -2.85 1.86
N ARG A 252 -1.97 -4.04 1.26
CA ARG A 252 -3.05 -5.04 1.34
C ARG A 252 -3.22 -5.60 2.74
N PHE A 253 -2.12 -5.85 3.45
CA PHE A 253 -2.13 -6.29 4.85
C PHE A 253 -2.73 -5.22 5.77
N ALA A 254 -2.39 -3.95 5.60
CA ALA A 254 -2.96 -2.83 6.33
C ALA A 254 -4.48 -2.70 6.09
N ALA A 255 -4.92 -2.79 4.83
CA ALA A 255 -6.32 -2.63 4.43
C ALA A 255 -7.25 -3.75 4.93
N GLN A 256 -6.78 -5.01 5.01
CA GLN A 256 -7.59 -6.16 5.45
C GLN A 256 -7.83 -6.19 6.98
N GLY A 257 -7.14 -5.37 7.76
CA GLY A 257 -7.18 -5.37 9.24
C GLY A 257 -8.53 -5.08 9.88
N SER A 258 -9.44 -4.41 9.19
CA SER A 258 -10.74 -3.96 9.76
C SER A 258 -11.97 -4.73 9.28
N LYS A 259 -11.86 -5.65 8.31
CA LYS A 259 -13.01 -6.31 7.66
C LYS A 259 -13.03 -7.84 7.71
N ALA A 260 -12.07 -8.51 8.34
CA ALA A 260 -12.02 -9.97 8.41
C ALA A 260 -13.00 -10.56 9.45
N LYS A 261 -14.31 -10.37 9.23
CA LYS A 261 -15.35 -11.28 9.72
C LYS A 261 -15.81 -12.13 8.53
N LEU A 262 -15.05 -13.15 8.18
CA LEU A 262 -15.53 -14.22 7.31
C LEU A 262 -15.40 -15.55 8.07
N PRO A 263 -16.52 -16.22 8.35
CA PRO A 263 -16.48 -17.57 8.88
C PRO A 263 -16.06 -18.52 7.75
N GLY A 264 -14.97 -19.23 7.94
CA GLY A 264 -14.72 -20.49 7.24
C GLY A 264 -13.85 -20.49 5.99
N SER A 265 -13.07 -19.46 5.67
CA SER A 265 -12.03 -19.58 4.64
C SER A 265 -10.63 -19.33 5.24
N VAL A 266 -9.72 -20.22 4.89
CA VAL A 266 -8.29 -20.24 5.21
C VAL A 266 -7.74 -18.82 5.15
N SER A 267 -7.39 -18.24 6.33
CA SER A 267 -6.68 -16.97 6.37
C SER A 267 -5.33 -17.21 5.70
N GLN A 268 -5.15 -16.69 4.49
CA GLN A 268 -3.83 -16.61 3.91
C GLN A 268 -2.96 -15.86 4.92
N THR A 269 -1.91 -16.50 5.40
CA THR A 269 -0.94 -15.84 6.26
C THR A 269 -0.30 -14.71 5.45
N PHE A 270 0.13 -13.63 6.12
CA PHE A 270 0.81 -12.53 5.44
C PHE A 270 2.01 -13.02 4.61
N GLU A 271 2.75 -13.99 5.13
CA GLU A 271 3.84 -14.68 4.43
C GLU A 271 3.40 -15.23 3.07
N GLN A 272 2.24 -15.90 3.01
CA GLN A 272 1.65 -16.37 1.75
C GLN A 272 1.25 -15.20 0.83
N MET A 273 0.83 -14.08 1.39
CA MET A 273 0.50 -12.88 0.60
C MET A 273 1.74 -12.27 -0.05
N VAL A 274 2.84 -12.12 0.70
CA VAL A 274 4.11 -11.59 0.18
C VAL A 274 4.72 -12.59 -0.82
N SER A 275 4.81 -13.86 -0.47
CA SER A 275 5.32 -14.90 -1.38
C SER A 275 4.49 -14.98 -2.66
N SER A 276 3.17 -14.89 -2.57
CA SER A 276 2.29 -14.83 -3.73
C SER A 276 2.48 -13.56 -4.55
N ALA A 277 2.68 -12.40 -3.92
CA ALA A 277 2.95 -11.15 -4.63
C ALA A 277 4.29 -11.20 -5.36
N LEU A 278 5.35 -11.67 -4.71
CA LEU A 278 6.68 -11.86 -5.31
C LEU A 278 6.63 -12.85 -6.48
N GLN A 279 5.93 -13.96 -6.32
CA GLN A 279 5.78 -14.94 -7.40
C GLN A 279 5.02 -14.36 -8.60
N ARG A 280 3.87 -13.72 -8.36
CA ARG A 280 3.07 -13.07 -9.42
C ARG A 280 3.86 -11.98 -10.13
N MET A 281 4.68 -11.24 -9.39
CA MET A 281 5.55 -10.22 -9.96
C MET A 281 6.65 -10.83 -10.84
N SER A 282 7.32 -11.89 -10.36
CA SER A 282 8.32 -12.62 -11.14
C SER A 282 7.72 -13.20 -12.41
N ASP A 283 6.52 -13.79 -12.33
CA ASP A 283 5.78 -14.31 -13.47
C ASP A 283 5.45 -13.19 -14.47
N PHE A 284 4.95 -12.05 -13.99
CA PHE A 284 4.60 -10.91 -14.82
C PHE A 284 5.84 -10.28 -15.48
N ALA A 285 6.90 -10.05 -14.72
CA ALA A 285 8.17 -9.52 -15.24
C ALA A 285 8.76 -10.44 -16.33
N THR A 286 8.65 -11.77 -16.15
CA THR A 286 9.06 -12.76 -17.15
C THR A 286 8.19 -12.67 -18.41
N VAL A 287 6.87 -12.55 -18.27
CA VAL A 287 5.94 -12.40 -19.40
C VAL A 287 6.26 -11.14 -20.20
N VAL A 288 6.55 -10.02 -19.53
CA VAL A 288 6.90 -8.75 -20.21
C VAL A 288 8.26 -8.83 -20.89
N ARG A 289 9.29 -9.31 -20.19
CA ARG A 289 10.68 -9.41 -20.70
C ARG A 289 10.82 -10.37 -21.88
N GLU A 290 10.09 -11.50 -21.82
CA GLU A 290 10.14 -12.53 -22.85
C GLU A 290 9.02 -12.38 -23.90
N GLU A 291 8.25 -11.29 -23.80
CA GLU A 291 7.10 -10.98 -24.67
C GLU A 291 6.09 -12.15 -24.80
N LYS A 292 5.90 -12.91 -23.71
CA LYS A 292 5.00 -14.09 -23.66
C LYS A 292 3.53 -13.69 -23.56
N PHE A 293 3.08 -12.80 -24.41
CA PHE A 293 1.69 -12.42 -24.59
C PHE A 293 1.37 -12.27 -26.07
N ASP A 294 0.15 -12.55 -26.44
CA ASP A 294 -0.35 -12.35 -27.80
C ASP A 294 -1.19 -11.10 -27.89
N LEU A 295 -1.42 -10.59 -29.11
CA LEU A 295 -2.35 -9.51 -29.38
C LEU A 295 -3.62 -10.07 -30.02
N SER A 296 -4.76 -9.58 -29.58
CA SER A 296 -6.05 -9.75 -30.26
C SER A 296 -6.56 -8.38 -30.71
N PHE A 297 -7.36 -8.37 -31.74
CA PHE A 297 -7.83 -7.17 -32.42
C PHE A 297 -9.35 -7.15 -32.42
N GLN A 298 -9.95 -6.15 -31.79
CA GLN A 298 -11.40 -5.99 -31.79
C GLN A 298 -11.81 -4.83 -32.69
N PRO A 299 -12.75 -5.01 -33.64
CA PRO A 299 -13.13 -3.96 -34.58
C PRO A 299 -13.94 -2.87 -33.89
N ILE A 300 -13.61 -1.61 -34.25
CA ILE A 300 -14.38 -0.40 -33.99
C ILE A 300 -14.88 0.13 -35.33
N VAL A 301 -16.17 0.34 -35.43
CA VAL A 301 -16.84 0.66 -36.69
C VAL A 301 -17.50 2.04 -36.67
N GLU A 302 -17.62 2.68 -37.83
CA GLU A 302 -18.44 3.89 -38.01
C GLU A 302 -19.93 3.51 -37.95
N LEU A 303 -20.70 4.10 -37.06
CA LEU A 303 -22.13 3.83 -36.92
C LEU A 303 -22.94 4.33 -38.11
N SER A 304 -22.44 5.31 -38.88
CA SER A 304 -23.11 5.90 -40.06
C SER A 304 -23.26 4.93 -41.22
N ASN A 305 -22.25 4.10 -41.47
CA ASN A 305 -22.16 3.24 -42.64
C ASN A 305 -21.70 1.80 -42.35
N GLY A 306 -21.30 1.51 -41.10
CA GLY A 306 -20.82 0.18 -40.68
C GLY A 306 -19.43 -0.16 -41.20
N SER A 307 -18.65 0.80 -41.71
CA SER A 307 -17.28 0.53 -42.14
C SER A 307 -16.32 0.44 -40.97
N LEU A 308 -15.27 -0.36 -41.14
CA LEU A 308 -14.20 -0.44 -40.14
C LEU A 308 -13.51 0.92 -40.02
N HIS A 309 -13.39 1.43 -38.82
CA HIS A 309 -12.59 2.60 -38.50
C HIS A 309 -11.17 2.24 -38.07
N HIS A 310 -11.04 1.37 -37.05
CA HIS A 310 -9.77 0.85 -36.56
C HIS A 310 -10.01 -0.41 -35.71
N PHE A 311 -8.95 -1.02 -35.21
CA PHE A 311 -9.03 -2.10 -34.21
C PHE A 311 -8.46 -1.64 -32.87
N GLU A 312 -9.12 -1.99 -31.79
CA GLU A 312 -8.53 -1.97 -30.48
C GLU A 312 -7.62 -3.19 -30.29
N VAL A 313 -6.44 -2.96 -29.74
CA VAL A 313 -5.44 -3.98 -29.43
C VAL A 313 -5.62 -4.45 -27.99
N LEU A 314 -5.90 -5.72 -27.83
CA LEU A 314 -6.12 -6.34 -26.54
C LEU A 314 -5.06 -7.41 -26.30
N ALA A 315 -4.32 -7.31 -25.20
CA ALA A 315 -3.34 -8.34 -24.82
C ALA A 315 -4.04 -9.64 -24.43
N ARG A 316 -3.38 -10.78 -24.70
CA ARG A 316 -3.82 -12.12 -24.31
C ARG A 316 -2.63 -12.89 -23.73
N PHE A 317 -2.83 -13.48 -22.57
CA PHE A 317 -1.78 -14.26 -21.91
C PHE A 317 -1.93 -15.74 -22.19
N ALA A 318 -0.81 -16.43 -22.43
CA ALA A 318 -0.78 -17.84 -22.83
C ALA A 318 -1.37 -18.79 -21.76
N ASP A 319 -1.38 -18.39 -20.51
CA ASP A 319 -1.95 -19.14 -19.38
C ASP A 319 -3.48 -19.04 -19.28
N GLY A 320 -4.14 -18.31 -20.18
CA GLY A 320 -5.58 -18.10 -20.17
C GLY A 320 -6.10 -17.25 -19.02
N SER A 321 -5.22 -16.62 -18.24
CA SER A 321 -5.62 -15.69 -17.18
C SER A 321 -6.26 -14.42 -17.76
N SER A 322 -7.15 -13.80 -16.96
CA SER A 322 -7.79 -12.54 -17.33
C SER A 322 -6.75 -11.44 -17.51
N PRO A 323 -6.69 -10.77 -18.67
CA PRO A 323 -5.83 -9.59 -18.85
C PRO A 323 -6.10 -8.51 -17.80
N PHE A 324 -7.36 -8.30 -17.46
CA PHE A 324 -7.77 -7.31 -16.47
C PHE A 324 -7.10 -7.54 -15.10
N GLU A 325 -7.10 -8.79 -14.59
CA GLU A 325 -6.47 -9.09 -13.29
C GLU A 325 -4.96 -8.87 -13.30
N LYS A 326 -4.29 -9.17 -14.42
CA LYS A 326 -2.84 -8.96 -14.56
C LYS A 326 -2.48 -7.48 -14.70
N VAL A 327 -3.26 -6.73 -15.49
CA VAL A 327 -3.08 -5.28 -15.65
C VAL A 327 -3.33 -4.57 -14.32
N GLN A 328 -4.44 -4.88 -13.65
CA GLN A 328 -4.73 -4.31 -12.33
C GLN A 328 -3.61 -4.62 -11.31
N PHE A 329 -3.12 -5.86 -11.28
CA PHE A 329 -1.99 -6.21 -10.43
C PHE A 329 -0.73 -5.42 -10.78
N ALA A 330 -0.39 -5.27 -12.07
CA ALA A 330 0.77 -4.51 -12.52
C ALA A 330 0.65 -3.01 -12.18
N GLU A 331 -0.56 -2.44 -12.25
CA GLU A 331 -0.86 -1.09 -11.79
C GLU A 331 -0.67 -0.95 -10.28
N GLU A 332 -1.23 -1.88 -9.50
CA GLU A 332 -1.14 -1.85 -8.03
C GLU A 332 0.31 -1.93 -7.54
N ILE A 333 1.16 -2.71 -8.21
CA ILE A 333 2.58 -2.85 -7.86
C ILE A 333 3.50 -1.84 -8.56
N GLY A 334 3.00 -1.06 -9.54
CA GLY A 334 3.75 0.02 -10.21
C GLY A 334 4.75 -0.46 -11.26
N VAL A 335 4.44 -1.52 -12.02
CA VAL A 335 5.27 -2.02 -13.14
C VAL A 335 4.55 -2.02 -14.48
N ILE A 336 3.36 -1.42 -14.52
CA ILE A 336 2.50 -1.41 -15.70
C ILE A 336 3.15 -0.74 -16.91
N GLU A 337 4.00 0.26 -16.69
CA GLU A 337 4.66 1.01 -17.76
C GLU A 337 5.58 0.15 -18.63
N LYS A 338 6.20 -0.89 -18.05
CA LYS A 338 7.02 -1.84 -18.83
C LYS A 338 6.14 -2.64 -19.80
N PHE A 339 4.95 -3.04 -19.34
CA PHE A 339 3.98 -3.78 -20.13
C PHE A 339 3.35 -2.91 -21.23
N ASP A 340 2.90 -1.71 -20.89
CA ASP A 340 2.32 -0.76 -21.84
C ASP A 340 3.30 -0.47 -22.97
N PHE A 341 4.59 -0.27 -22.66
CA PHE A 341 5.63 -0.06 -23.67
C PHE A 341 5.83 -1.27 -24.57
N ALA A 342 5.82 -2.49 -24.00
CA ALA A 342 5.95 -3.73 -24.77
C ALA A 342 4.76 -3.92 -25.72
N VAL A 343 3.52 -3.61 -25.27
CA VAL A 343 2.32 -3.68 -26.11
C VAL A 343 2.38 -2.65 -27.24
N CYS A 344 2.76 -1.40 -26.95
CA CYS A 344 2.95 -0.37 -27.99
C CYS A 344 3.96 -0.80 -29.05
N THR A 345 5.12 -1.30 -28.64
CA THR A 345 6.19 -1.76 -29.55
C THR A 345 5.71 -2.91 -30.43
N ARG A 346 5.00 -3.87 -29.85
CA ARG A 346 4.46 -5.03 -30.57
C ARG A 346 3.34 -4.64 -31.54
N ALA A 347 2.48 -3.68 -31.16
CA ALA A 347 1.45 -3.15 -32.05
C ALA A 347 2.06 -2.42 -33.26
N VAL A 348 3.07 -1.58 -33.05
CA VAL A 348 3.84 -0.93 -34.14
C VAL A 348 4.49 -1.97 -35.04
N SER A 349 5.11 -3.01 -34.50
CA SER A 349 5.69 -4.13 -35.27
C SER A 349 4.65 -4.84 -36.11
N THR A 350 3.45 -5.09 -35.57
CA THR A 350 2.32 -5.69 -36.30
C THR A 350 1.88 -4.82 -37.47
N MET A 351 1.77 -3.50 -37.28
CA MET A 351 1.43 -2.56 -38.35
C MET A 351 2.49 -2.55 -39.47
N ARG A 352 3.76 -2.65 -39.11
CA ARG A 352 4.87 -2.74 -40.07
C ARG A 352 4.81 -4.01 -40.91
N SER A 353 4.58 -5.15 -40.26
CA SER A 353 4.44 -6.44 -40.94
C SER A 353 3.24 -6.45 -41.92
N ALA A 354 2.08 -5.98 -41.45
CA ALA A 354 0.90 -5.89 -42.30
C ALA A 354 1.08 -4.98 -43.53
N SER A 355 1.89 -3.92 -43.40
CA SER A 355 2.20 -3.02 -44.52
C SER A 355 3.07 -3.68 -45.61
N CYS A 356 3.85 -4.71 -45.24
CA CYS A 356 4.69 -5.45 -46.18
C CYS A 356 3.88 -6.47 -47.00
N ASP A 357 2.75 -6.99 -46.46
CA ASP A 357 1.95 -8.01 -47.10
C ASP A 357 0.98 -7.49 -48.17
N GLY A 358 1.02 -6.18 -48.53
CA GLY A 358 0.26 -5.61 -49.61
C GLY A 358 -1.26 -5.47 -49.37
N ALA A 359 -1.65 -5.36 -48.10
CA ALA A 359 -3.06 -5.12 -47.72
C ALA A 359 -3.62 -3.84 -48.38
N PHE A 360 -4.78 -3.94 -49.01
CA PHE A 360 -5.43 -2.86 -49.75
C PHE A 360 -5.84 -1.65 -48.88
N GLN A 361 -5.92 -1.84 -47.55
CA GLN A 361 -6.20 -0.72 -46.63
C GLN A 361 -5.15 -0.68 -45.52
N PRO A 362 -4.68 0.52 -45.13
CA PRO A 362 -3.73 0.65 -44.05
C PRO A 362 -4.38 0.21 -42.75
N LEU A 363 -3.71 -0.72 -42.02
CA LEU A 363 -4.12 -1.15 -40.71
C LEU A 363 -4.09 0.03 -39.72
N ARG A 364 -5.17 0.24 -38.99
CA ARG A 364 -5.29 1.26 -37.95
C ARG A 364 -5.49 0.57 -36.62
N LEU A 365 -4.69 0.92 -35.63
CA LEU A 365 -4.70 0.30 -34.27
C LEU A 365 -4.84 1.37 -33.20
N ALA A 366 -5.56 1.02 -32.14
CA ALA A 366 -5.58 1.74 -30.86
C ALA A 366 -5.02 0.84 -29.75
N VAL A 367 -4.19 1.40 -28.88
CA VAL A 367 -3.52 0.67 -27.80
C VAL A 367 -3.85 1.31 -26.47
N ASN A 368 -4.23 0.48 -25.50
CA ASN A 368 -4.50 0.89 -24.15
C ASN A 368 -3.22 1.27 -23.40
N LEU A 369 -3.29 2.36 -22.64
CA LEU A 369 -2.26 2.84 -21.71
C LEU A 369 -2.88 3.05 -20.33
N SER A 370 -2.24 2.56 -19.31
CA SER A 370 -2.60 2.91 -17.94
C SER A 370 -2.35 4.39 -17.67
N GLY A 371 -3.28 5.05 -16.99
CA GLY A 371 -3.08 6.41 -16.50
C GLY A 371 -1.81 6.56 -15.65
N ARG A 372 -1.41 5.51 -14.91
CA ARG A 372 -0.17 5.48 -14.12
C ARG A 372 1.09 5.56 -14.97
N SER A 373 1.08 5.02 -16.17
CA SER A 373 2.21 5.11 -17.10
C SER A 373 2.52 6.55 -17.51
N LEU A 374 1.50 7.42 -17.53
CA LEU A 374 1.68 8.84 -17.80
C LEU A 374 2.36 9.62 -16.66
N ASP A 375 2.41 9.06 -15.45
CA ASP A 375 3.15 9.64 -14.33
C ASP A 375 4.64 9.28 -14.37
N ASN A 376 5.05 8.27 -15.17
CA ASN A 376 6.44 7.82 -15.27
C ASN A 376 7.21 8.59 -16.36
N SER A 377 8.18 9.42 -15.97
CA SER A 377 8.94 10.26 -16.92
C SER A 377 9.84 9.46 -17.88
N LEU A 378 10.29 8.27 -17.48
CA LEU A 378 11.08 7.40 -18.37
C LEU A 378 10.18 6.79 -19.45
N PHE A 379 9.02 6.25 -19.04
CA PHE A 379 8.02 5.74 -19.98
C PHE A 379 7.61 6.79 -21.02
N ILE A 380 7.30 8.02 -20.57
CA ILE A 380 6.93 9.11 -21.49
C ILE A 380 8.02 9.37 -22.52
N ARG A 381 9.30 9.45 -22.08
CA ARG A 381 10.41 9.67 -23.03
C ARG A 381 10.53 8.53 -24.04
N LEU A 382 10.40 7.28 -23.60
CA LEU A 382 10.45 6.11 -24.47
C LEU A 382 9.26 6.08 -25.45
N LEU A 383 8.05 6.35 -24.96
CA LEU A 383 6.86 6.43 -25.80
C LEU A 383 6.99 7.52 -26.88
N LEU A 384 7.39 8.73 -26.49
CA LEU A 384 7.55 9.83 -27.44
C LEU A 384 8.64 9.54 -28.48
N ALA A 385 9.73 8.87 -28.08
CA ALA A 385 10.78 8.41 -29.02
C ALA A 385 10.20 7.36 -30.00
N LEU A 386 9.44 6.37 -29.51
CA LEU A 386 8.77 5.38 -30.35
C LEU A 386 7.84 6.05 -31.38
N LEU A 387 7.06 7.06 -30.96
CA LEU A 387 6.17 7.82 -31.85
C LEU A 387 6.96 8.65 -32.84
N ASP A 388 8.07 9.28 -32.45
CA ASP A 388 8.95 10.05 -33.32
C ASP A 388 9.62 9.18 -34.41
N GLU A 389 10.03 7.95 -34.09
CA GLU A 389 10.57 6.97 -35.03
C GLU A 389 9.52 6.43 -36.00
N ASN A 390 8.22 6.53 -35.65
CA ASN A 390 7.12 5.97 -36.41
C ASN A 390 6.10 7.04 -36.88
N ARG A 391 6.55 8.24 -37.23
CA ARG A 391 5.66 9.37 -37.66
C ARG A 391 4.79 9.06 -38.87
N ASP A 392 5.19 8.15 -39.74
CA ASP A 392 4.41 7.68 -40.88
C ASP A 392 3.17 6.87 -40.49
N LEU A 393 3.08 6.44 -39.22
CA LEU A 393 1.89 5.83 -38.61
C LEU A 393 0.94 6.88 -37.99
N ALA A 394 1.27 8.17 -38.03
CA ALA A 394 0.37 9.24 -37.59
C ALA A 394 -0.98 9.12 -38.28
N GLY A 395 -2.07 9.30 -37.53
CA GLY A 395 -3.46 9.11 -38.01
C GLY A 395 -3.88 7.65 -38.23
N LYS A 396 -2.98 6.66 -37.94
CA LYS A 396 -3.26 5.22 -38.04
C LYS A 396 -3.05 4.52 -36.73
N PHE A 397 -2.21 5.05 -35.87
CA PHE A 397 -1.95 4.56 -34.51
C PHE A 397 -2.51 5.55 -33.51
N SER A 398 -3.28 5.07 -32.52
CA SER A 398 -3.91 5.86 -31.47
C SER A 398 -3.67 5.23 -30.12
N LEU A 399 -3.80 6.03 -29.08
CA LEU A 399 -3.61 5.62 -27.69
C LEU A 399 -4.92 5.82 -26.93
N GLU A 400 -5.27 4.85 -26.08
CA GLU A 400 -6.44 4.88 -25.22
C GLU A 400 -5.97 4.94 -23.77
N ILE A 401 -6.38 5.96 -23.01
CA ILE A 401 -5.97 6.16 -21.62
C ILE A 401 -7.13 5.77 -20.73
N THR A 402 -6.91 4.75 -19.86
CA THR A 402 -7.94 4.25 -18.97
C THR A 402 -8.22 5.24 -17.82
N GLU A 403 -9.52 5.56 -17.58
CA GLU A 403 -9.97 6.38 -16.42
C GLU A 403 -9.79 5.63 -15.09
N SER A 404 -9.79 4.30 -15.11
CA SER A 404 -9.74 3.44 -13.92
C SER A 404 -8.50 3.67 -13.06
N ALA A 405 -7.36 4.01 -13.65
CA ALA A 405 -6.19 4.51 -12.94
C ALA A 405 -6.29 6.04 -12.80
N ARG A 406 -6.80 6.50 -11.66
CA ARG A 406 -6.95 7.94 -11.37
C ARG A 406 -5.65 8.70 -11.68
N LEU A 407 -5.69 9.57 -12.71
CA LEU A 407 -4.58 10.45 -13.04
C LEU A 407 -4.29 11.37 -11.84
N GLN A 408 -3.08 11.25 -11.26
CA GLN A 408 -2.72 12.01 -10.06
C GLN A 408 -2.42 13.48 -10.39
N ASP A 409 -1.86 13.74 -11.59
CA ASP A 409 -1.50 15.08 -12.07
C ASP A 409 -2.07 15.32 -13.46
N LEU A 410 -3.27 15.93 -13.51
CA LEU A 410 -3.96 16.27 -14.76
C LEU A 410 -3.18 17.28 -15.61
N VAL A 411 -2.43 18.19 -14.99
CA VAL A 411 -1.63 19.20 -15.72
C VAL A 411 -0.50 18.52 -16.48
N ARG A 412 0.15 17.55 -15.83
CA ARG A 412 1.20 16.74 -16.46
C ARG A 412 0.63 15.84 -17.56
N ALA A 413 -0.48 15.15 -17.28
CA ALA A 413 -1.15 14.31 -18.26
C ALA A 413 -1.55 15.10 -19.51
N GLU A 414 -2.13 16.29 -19.35
CA GLU A 414 -2.48 17.19 -20.48
C GLU A 414 -1.26 17.57 -21.31
N LYS A 415 -0.13 17.88 -20.66
CA LYS A 415 1.10 18.18 -21.38
C LYS A 415 1.54 17.01 -22.26
N VAL A 416 1.53 15.80 -21.72
CA VAL A 416 1.91 14.57 -22.46
C VAL A 416 0.93 14.30 -23.60
N ILE A 417 -0.38 14.38 -23.35
CA ILE A 417 -1.42 14.21 -24.36
C ILE A 417 -1.22 15.20 -25.52
N ARG A 418 -0.94 16.45 -25.19
CA ARG A 418 -0.68 17.48 -26.19
C ARG A 418 0.57 17.19 -27.01
N GLU A 419 1.64 16.70 -26.40
CA GLU A 419 2.85 16.31 -27.13
C GLU A 419 2.63 15.11 -28.07
N ILE A 420 1.80 14.13 -27.67
CA ILE A 420 1.39 12.98 -28.50
C ILE A 420 0.59 13.50 -29.72
N ARG A 421 -0.40 14.36 -29.46
CA ARG A 421 -1.28 14.92 -30.52
C ARG A 421 -0.53 15.83 -31.51
N GLN A 422 0.46 16.58 -31.04
CA GLN A 422 1.33 17.40 -31.92
C GLN A 422 2.16 16.53 -32.89
N ARG A 423 2.41 15.26 -32.55
CA ARG A 423 3.04 14.28 -33.43
C ARG A 423 2.06 13.64 -34.42
N GLY A 424 0.77 13.98 -34.34
CA GLY A 424 -0.28 13.48 -35.23
C GLY A 424 -0.92 12.16 -34.76
N PHE A 425 -0.68 11.73 -33.50
CA PHE A 425 -1.30 10.55 -32.95
C PHE A 425 -2.52 10.93 -32.12
N ALA A 426 -3.63 10.21 -32.34
CA ALA A 426 -4.87 10.46 -31.62
C ALA A 426 -4.81 9.84 -30.21
N VAL A 427 -5.49 10.51 -29.25
CA VAL A 427 -5.64 10.05 -27.88
C VAL A 427 -7.11 10.01 -27.53
N TYR A 428 -7.57 8.88 -26.98
CA TYR A 428 -8.92 8.66 -26.48
C TYR A 428 -8.89 8.44 -24.97
N LEU A 429 -9.97 8.81 -24.27
CA LEU A 429 -10.21 8.39 -22.89
C LEU A 429 -11.09 7.13 -22.92
N ASP A 430 -10.66 6.10 -22.21
CA ASP A 430 -11.38 4.84 -22.07
C ASP A 430 -12.23 4.80 -20.77
N ASP A 431 -13.22 3.91 -20.71
CA ASP A 431 -14.17 3.73 -19.59
C ASP A 431 -14.91 5.02 -19.18
N PHE A 432 -15.12 5.96 -20.12
CA PHE A 432 -15.68 7.27 -19.82
C PHE A 432 -17.10 7.18 -19.25
N GLY A 433 -17.27 7.73 -18.05
CA GLY A 433 -18.54 7.73 -17.32
C GLY A 433 -18.66 6.65 -16.25
N ALA A 434 -17.74 5.68 -16.15
CA ALA A 434 -17.72 4.71 -15.07
C ALA A 434 -17.30 5.35 -13.73
N GLY A 435 -16.49 6.39 -13.78
CA GLY A 435 -15.93 7.08 -12.61
C GLY A 435 -16.62 8.42 -12.28
N ALA A 436 -16.29 8.96 -11.10
CA ALA A 436 -16.80 10.26 -10.65
C ALA A 436 -16.06 11.45 -11.29
N ALA A 437 -14.91 11.23 -11.93
CA ALA A 437 -14.01 12.27 -12.44
C ALA A 437 -14.17 12.56 -13.95
N SER A 438 -15.02 11.84 -14.66
CA SER A 438 -15.14 11.89 -16.13
C SER A 438 -15.31 13.30 -16.71
N ILE A 439 -16.13 14.15 -16.08
CA ILE A 439 -16.33 15.54 -16.53
C ILE A 439 -15.08 16.39 -16.27
N GLU A 440 -14.40 16.17 -15.16
CA GLU A 440 -13.14 16.86 -14.82
C GLU A 440 -12.06 16.55 -15.86
N TYR A 441 -12.00 15.32 -16.34
CA TYR A 441 -11.06 14.91 -17.40
C TYR A 441 -11.37 15.61 -18.73
N LEU A 442 -12.65 15.71 -19.12
CA LEU A 442 -13.02 16.48 -20.32
C LEU A 442 -12.70 17.97 -20.23
N GLN A 443 -12.70 18.53 -19.02
CA GLN A 443 -12.32 19.93 -18.81
C GLN A 443 -10.81 20.13 -18.85
N ALA A 444 -10.05 19.17 -18.33
CA ALA A 444 -8.60 19.30 -18.13
C ALA A 444 -7.78 18.79 -19.33
N LEU A 445 -8.29 17.80 -20.07
CA LEU A 445 -7.54 17.06 -21.09
C LEU A 445 -8.07 17.35 -22.49
N THR A 446 -7.17 17.70 -23.42
CA THR A 446 -7.48 17.89 -24.82
C THR A 446 -7.36 16.57 -25.60
N VAL A 447 -8.36 15.70 -25.50
CA VAL A 447 -8.38 14.40 -26.18
C VAL A 447 -9.09 14.47 -27.55
N ASN A 448 -8.89 13.45 -28.38
CA ASN A 448 -9.56 13.33 -29.69
C ASN A 448 -10.95 12.71 -29.56
N GLY A 449 -11.11 11.79 -28.60
CA GLY A 449 -12.38 11.10 -28.39
C GLY A 449 -12.49 10.48 -27.00
N VAL A 450 -13.67 9.94 -26.72
CA VAL A 450 -13.98 9.19 -25.51
C VAL A 450 -14.70 7.89 -25.86
N LYS A 451 -14.37 6.82 -25.15
CA LYS A 451 -15.08 5.54 -25.21
C LYS A 451 -16.09 5.52 -24.05
N ILE A 452 -17.37 5.48 -24.39
CA ILE A 452 -18.47 5.50 -23.41
C ILE A 452 -18.62 4.10 -22.83
N ASP A 453 -18.43 3.98 -21.52
CA ASP A 453 -18.47 2.72 -20.80
C ASP A 453 -19.73 1.89 -21.04
N GLY A 454 -19.55 0.60 -21.18
CA GLY A 454 -20.61 -0.34 -21.51
C GLY A 454 -21.78 -0.36 -20.51
N SER A 455 -21.60 0.14 -19.27
CA SER A 455 -22.71 0.25 -18.30
C SER A 455 -23.80 1.20 -18.75
N TYR A 456 -23.47 2.26 -19.51
CA TYR A 456 -24.44 3.16 -20.13
C TYR A 456 -25.17 2.46 -21.27
N ILE A 457 -24.44 1.72 -22.11
CA ILE A 457 -24.99 1.02 -23.27
C ILE A 457 -25.96 -0.08 -22.85
N LYS A 458 -25.64 -0.82 -21.78
CA LYS A 458 -26.53 -1.84 -21.19
C LYS A 458 -27.84 -1.28 -20.64
N ARG A 459 -27.89 0.00 -20.30
CA ARG A 459 -29.09 0.66 -19.76
C ARG A 459 -29.97 1.30 -20.83
N ILE A 460 -29.57 1.30 -22.08
CA ILE A 460 -30.38 1.83 -23.20
C ILE A 460 -31.77 1.18 -23.18
N GLY A 461 -32.81 2.00 -23.14
CA GLY A 461 -34.22 1.55 -23.13
C GLY A 461 -34.71 1.02 -21.79
N THR A 462 -33.88 0.99 -20.74
CA THR A 462 -34.34 0.57 -19.38
C THR A 462 -35.09 1.65 -18.66
N SER A 463 -34.68 2.92 -18.83
CA SER A 463 -35.39 4.07 -18.28
C SER A 463 -35.21 5.33 -19.14
N ARG A 464 -36.23 6.19 -19.17
CA ARG A 464 -36.12 7.50 -19.85
C ARG A 464 -34.98 8.36 -19.28
N ARG A 465 -34.65 8.20 -18.00
CA ARG A 465 -33.59 8.97 -17.34
C ARG A 465 -32.22 8.57 -17.87
N ASP A 466 -31.95 7.28 -18.01
CA ASP A 466 -30.68 6.76 -18.54
C ASP A 466 -30.48 7.19 -20.00
N ASP A 467 -31.54 7.09 -20.81
CA ASP A 467 -31.52 7.54 -22.19
C ASP A 467 -31.23 9.06 -22.36
N VAL A 468 -31.82 9.88 -21.48
CA VAL A 468 -31.58 11.33 -21.47
C VAL A 468 -30.16 11.67 -21.04
N LEU A 469 -29.63 10.95 -20.02
CA LEU A 469 -28.25 11.14 -19.55
C LEU A 469 -27.25 10.80 -20.66
N LEU A 470 -27.41 9.66 -21.32
CA LEU A 470 -26.52 9.23 -22.40
C LEU A 470 -26.56 10.24 -23.57
N ARG A 471 -27.75 10.69 -24.01
CA ARG A 471 -27.87 11.73 -25.05
C ARG A 471 -27.22 13.05 -24.63
N GLY A 472 -27.37 13.44 -23.36
CA GLY A 472 -26.75 14.65 -22.81
C GLY A 472 -25.23 14.57 -22.83
N LEU A 473 -24.67 13.40 -22.49
CA LEU A 473 -23.23 13.14 -22.53
C LEU A 473 -22.68 13.19 -23.96
N VAL A 474 -23.33 12.49 -24.89
CA VAL A 474 -22.94 12.50 -26.31
C VAL A 474 -22.98 13.92 -26.87
N ARG A 475 -24.03 14.70 -26.57
CA ARG A 475 -24.13 16.09 -26.99
C ARG A 475 -23.01 16.95 -26.42
N LEU A 476 -22.67 16.79 -25.12
CA LEU A 476 -21.57 17.52 -24.51
C LEU A 476 -20.25 17.24 -25.24
N CYS A 477 -19.95 15.98 -25.54
CA CYS A 477 -18.76 15.61 -26.32
C CYS A 477 -18.78 16.25 -27.69
N GLY A 478 -19.91 16.22 -28.40
CA GLY A 478 -20.07 16.84 -29.71
C GLY A 478 -19.86 18.37 -29.68
N ASP A 479 -20.40 19.06 -28.67
CA ASP A 479 -20.23 20.51 -28.50
C ASP A 479 -18.76 20.89 -28.21
N LEU A 480 -17.99 19.96 -27.62
CA LEU A 480 -16.53 20.08 -27.36
C LEU A 480 -15.68 19.65 -28.58
N GLY A 481 -16.28 19.10 -29.63
CA GLY A 481 -15.55 18.55 -30.79
C GLY A 481 -14.79 17.24 -30.46
N VAL A 482 -15.24 16.49 -29.44
CA VAL A 482 -14.69 15.21 -29.00
C VAL A 482 -15.51 14.09 -29.63
N GLU A 483 -14.85 13.17 -30.32
CA GLU A 483 -15.47 11.99 -30.91
C GLU A 483 -15.96 11.01 -29.82
N THR A 484 -17.03 10.25 -30.11
CA THR A 484 -17.59 9.30 -29.18
C THR A 484 -17.58 7.88 -29.72
N VAL A 485 -17.15 6.91 -28.93
CA VAL A 485 -17.19 5.47 -29.20
C VAL A 485 -18.14 4.82 -28.20
N GLY A 486 -19.19 4.15 -28.68
CA GLY A 486 -20.08 3.36 -27.78
C GLY A 486 -19.54 1.95 -27.63
N GLU A 487 -19.27 1.54 -26.40
CA GLU A 487 -18.71 0.24 -26.08
C GLU A 487 -19.75 -0.84 -25.80
N MET A 488 -19.35 -2.13 -25.86
CA MET A 488 -20.16 -3.28 -25.49
C MET A 488 -21.52 -3.33 -26.20
N VAL A 489 -21.57 -2.90 -27.47
CA VAL A 489 -22.79 -2.95 -28.28
C VAL A 489 -23.05 -4.40 -28.71
N GLU A 490 -24.16 -4.97 -28.26
CA GLU A 490 -24.53 -6.38 -28.52
C GLU A 490 -25.77 -6.52 -29.41
N THR A 491 -26.60 -5.46 -29.49
CA THR A 491 -27.87 -5.53 -30.23
C THR A 491 -28.01 -4.39 -31.25
N THR A 492 -28.81 -4.64 -32.28
CA THR A 492 -29.17 -3.64 -33.27
C THR A 492 -29.91 -2.44 -32.65
N ASP A 493 -30.76 -2.67 -31.66
CA ASP A 493 -31.50 -1.61 -30.97
C ASP A 493 -30.56 -0.65 -30.25
N GLN A 494 -29.49 -1.17 -29.59
CA GLN A 494 -28.44 -0.35 -28.99
C GLN A 494 -27.70 0.46 -30.07
N SER A 495 -27.29 -0.18 -31.16
CA SER A 495 -26.61 0.47 -32.27
C SER A 495 -27.44 1.60 -32.86
N ASP A 496 -28.74 1.36 -33.09
CA ASP A 496 -29.67 2.37 -33.65
C ASP A 496 -29.90 3.53 -32.68
N PHE A 497 -30.04 3.23 -31.40
CA PHE A 497 -30.14 4.28 -30.38
C PHE A 497 -28.88 5.17 -30.34
N LEU A 498 -27.67 4.58 -30.33
CA LEU A 498 -26.40 5.30 -30.33
C LEU A 498 -26.25 6.18 -31.58
N ARG A 499 -26.56 5.64 -32.77
CA ARG A 499 -26.57 6.40 -34.01
C ARG A 499 -27.51 7.60 -33.93
N ASN A 500 -28.74 7.40 -33.44
CA ASN A 500 -29.72 8.45 -33.25
C ASN A 500 -29.36 9.46 -32.16
N ALA A 501 -28.55 9.07 -31.21
CA ALA A 501 -27.99 9.95 -30.17
C ALA A 501 -26.81 10.79 -30.68
N GLY A 502 -26.24 10.46 -31.85
CA GLY A 502 -25.11 11.18 -32.46
C GLY A 502 -23.74 10.56 -32.12
N VAL A 503 -23.68 9.33 -31.60
CA VAL A 503 -22.42 8.61 -31.41
C VAL A 503 -21.81 8.27 -32.75
N THR A 504 -20.51 8.51 -32.94
CA THR A 504 -19.82 8.38 -34.22
C THR A 504 -19.33 6.95 -34.46
N LEU A 505 -18.73 6.33 -33.46
CA LEU A 505 -18.11 5.02 -33.55
C LEU A 505 -18.75 4.04 -32.56
N ALA A 506 -18.60 2.72 -32.82
CA ALA A 506 -19.07 1.71 -31.91
C ALA A 506 -18.19 0.46 -31.92
N GLN A 507 -18.13 -0.20 -30.76
CA GLN A 507 -17.44 -1.43 -30.51
C GLN A 507 -18.38 -2.40 -29.76
N GLY A 508 -18.29 -3.68 -30.05
CA GLY A 508 -19.06 -4.69 -29.36
C GLY A 508 -19.26 -5.96 -30.16
N TRP A 509 -19.84 -6.96 -29.53
CA TRP A 509 -20.02 -8.27 -30.18
C TRP A 509 -20.98 -8.25 -31.35
N LEU A 510 -21.80 -7.21 -31.45
CA LEU A 510 -22.62 -7.00 -32.65
C LEU A 510 -21.75 -6.88 -33.91
N PHE A 511 -20.61 -6.22 -33.81
CA PHE A 511 -19.70 -5.94 -34.90
C PHE A 511 -18.59 -6.98 -35.04
N GLY A 512 -18.04 -7.47 -33.94
CA GLY A 512 -17.04 -8.51 -33.91
C GLY A 512 -16.47 -8.76 -32.50
N LYS A 513 -16.04 -9.99 -32.28
CA LYS A 513 -15.27 -10.35 -31.08
C LYS A 513 -13.78 -10.11 -31.33
N PRO A 514 -12.96 -9.94 -30.29
CA PRO A 514 -11.52 -9.94 -30.43
C PRO A 514 -11.01 -11.18 -31.18
N ALA A 515 -10.15 -10.99 -32.17
CA ALA A 515 -9.58 -12.07 -32.98
C ALA A 515 -8.05 -11.93 -33.05
N PRO A 516 -7.29 -13.03 -33.21
CA PRO A 516 -5.82 -12.99 -33.25
C PRO A 516 -5.26 -12.32 -34.52
N VAL A 517 -6.08 -12.15 -35.55
CA VAL A 517 -5.72 -11.47 -36.79
C VAL A 517 -6.66 -10.29 -37.03
N PRO A 518 -6.15 -9.11 -37.44
CA PRO A 518 -6.98 -7.93 -37.67
C PRO A 518 -7.70 -8.03 -39.02
N GLU A 519 -8.62 -8.99 -39.15
CA GLU A 519 -9.44 -9.19 -40.34
C GLU A 519 -10.84 -8.62 -40.13
N TRP A 520 -11.32 -7.87 -41.12
CA TRP A 520 -12.67 -7.31 -41.16
C TRP A 520 -13.39 -7.68 -42.45
N THR A 521 -14.51 -8.34 -42.30
CA THR A 521 -15.46 -8.54 -43.38
C THR A 521 -16.71 -7.71 -43.10
N SER A 522 -17.00 -6.69 -43.91
CA SER A 522 -18.21 -5.89 -43.73
C SER A 522 -19.43 -6.81 -43.75
N ARG A 523 -20.15 -6.87 -42.65
CA ARG A 523 -21.49 -7.48 -42.63
C ARG A 523 -22.43 -6.50 -43.32
N THR A 524 -22.70 -6.70 -44.59
CA THR A 524 -23.81 -6.00 -45.29
C THR A 524 -25.11 -6.32 -44.55
N ALA A 525 -25.92 -5.30 -44.28
CA ALA A 525 -27.23 -5.43 -43.68
C ALA A 525 -28.07 -6.46 -44.51
N GLY A 526 -28.17 -7.67 -44.04
CA GLY A 526 -28.87 -8.76 -44.74
C GLY A 526 -28.42 -10.18 -44.36
N SER A 527 -27.41 -10.37 -43.56
CA SER A 527 -27.00 -11.71 -43.13
C SER A 527 -27.93 -12.26 -42.03
N PRO A 528 -28.37 -13.53 -42.10
CA PRO A 528 -29.37 -14.08 -41.17
C PRO A 528 -28.83 -14.12 -39.75
N THR A 529 -29.67 -13.75 -38.80
CA THR A 529 -29.48 -13.86 -37.36
C THR A 529 -28.96 -15.24 -36.97
N PRO A 530 -27.88 -15.38 -36.22
CA PRO A 530 -27.46 -16.67 -35.71
C PRO A 530 -28.56 -17.27 -34.83
N PRO A 531 -28.72 -18.61 -34.81
CA PRO A 531 -29.81 -19.28 -34.10
C PRO A 531 -29.74 -18.93 -32.61
N ARG A 532 -30.92 -18.57 -32.04
CA ARG A 532 -31.09 -18.36 -30.60
C ARG A 532 -30.67 -19.62 -29.84
N VAL A 533 -29.52 -19.59 -29.21
CA VAL A 533 -29.13 -20.63 -28.28
C VAL A 533 -29.94 -20.40 -26.98
N ARG A 534 -31.01 -21.21 -26.83
CA ARG A 534 -31.63 -21.42 -25.52
C ARG A 534 -30.69 -22.26 -24.66
N GLY A 535 -30.04 -21.66 -23.69
CA GLY A 535 -29.20 -22.40 -22.76
C GLY A 535 -28.92 -21.56 -21.54
N ARG A 536 -29.63 -21.85 -20.45
CA ARG A 536 -29.27 -21.46 -19.11
C ARG A 536 -27.82 -21.86 -18.83
N ARG A 537 -26.96 -20.91 -18.51
CA ARG A 537 -25.83 -21.14 -17.63
C ARG A 537 -25.64 -19.88 -16.76
N GLN A 538 -25.80 -20.10 -15.44
CA GLN A 538 -25.33 -19.19 -14.42
C GLN A 538 -23.81 -19.20 -14.42
N GLY A 539 -23.20 -18.04 -14.31
CA GLY A 539 -21.89 -17.82 -13.72
C GLY A 539 -20.71 -17.97 -14.67
N ALA A 540 -20.39 -16.93 -15.38
CA ALA A 540 -19.03 -16.42 -15.59
C ALA A 540 -19.20 -15.00 -16.10
N VAL A 541 -18.76 -14.03 -15.33
CA VAL A 541 -18.54 -12.67 -15.80
C VAL A 541 -17.30 -12.77 -16.68
N GLU A 542 -17.49 -12.91 -17.99
CA GLU A 542 -16.41 -12.71 -18.95
C GLU A 542 -16.12 -11.21 -18.94
N SER A 543 -15.00 -10.82 -18.35
CA SER A 543 -14.51 -9.46 -18.39
C SER A 543 -14.17 -9.10 -19.84
N TRP A 544 -14.64 -7.95 -20.24
CA TRP A 544 -14.21 -7.24 -21.44
C TRP A 544 -12.83 -6.65 -21.12
N GLY A 545 -11.80 -7.05 -21.62
CA GLY A 545 -10.50 -6.45 -21.38
C GLY A 545 -9.39 -7.31 -21.91
#